data_6775f8c30ff765dca28a69decc149cbf
#
_entry.id   6775f8c30ff765dca28a69decc149cbf
#
_cell.length_a   1.000
_cell.length_b   1.000
_cell.length_c   1.000
_cell.angle_alpha   90.00
_cell.angle_beta   90.00
_cell.angle_gamma   90.00
#
_symmetry.space_group_name_H-M   'P 1'
#
loop_
_entity.id
_entity.type
_entity.pdbx_description
1 polymer ?
#
loop_
_entity_poly.entity_id
_entity_poly.type
_entity_poly.pdbx_seq_one_letter_code
_entity_poly.pdbx_strand_id
1 'polypeptide(L)'
;MNEPGLQSLIDQPTMKDRVESDAVPAWARAHFRSFTDGLTGERNGTPFPCFFGTESVKNGELLYTCVPSMSDRAALARLGETLLEYLDTFEAHADRASLVAFFKPPAEPMTEHEYHETLWHILQFLHIHDPEPWPTDIPTDPDDTRWEFSFGGEPMFPTCRAPFTTRTRAGTVRWDSKSRFSPEPSSRT
;
A
#
# COMPACT_ATOMS: atom_id res chain seq x y z
N MET A 1 18.72 0.58 13.86
CA MET A 1 18.98 -0.84 13.57
C MET A 1 18.07 -1.24 12.43
N ASN A 2 18.64 -1.46 11.23
CA ASN A 2 17.91 -2.08 10.13
C ASN A 2 17.73 -3.56 10.48
N GLU A 3 16.54 -3.98 10.80
CA GLU A 3 16.23 -5.41 10.95
C GLU A 3 16.13 -6.02 9.54
N PRO A 4 17.09 -6.92 9.17
CA PRO A 4 17.07 -7.56 7.86
C PRO A 4 15.79 -8.38 7.70
N GLY A 5 15.07 -8.18 6.59
CA GLY A 5 13.86 -8.92 6.25
C GLY A 5 12.52 -8.23 6.58
N LEU A 6 12.54 -7.02 7.15
CA LEU A 6 11.31 -6.24 7.36
C LEU A 6 10.85 -5.49 6.10
N GLN A 7 11.81 -5.00 5.30
CA GLN A 7 11.58 -4.36 4.01
C GLN A 7 11.75 -5.34 2.85
N SER A 8 11.22 -6.54 2.98
CA SER A 8 11.08 -7.54 1.92
C SER A 8 9.60 -7.77 1.63
N LEU A 9 9.33 -8.43 0.53
CA LEU A 9 8.00 -8.94 0.24
C LEU A 9 7.66 -10.09 1.20
N ILE A 10 6.55 -10.00 1.92
CA ILE A 10 6.14 -10.94 2.95
C ILE A 10 4.71 -11.39 2.62
N ASP A 11 4.47 -12.67 2.45
CA ASP A 11 3.12 -13.20 2.29
C ASP A 11 2.29 -13.11 3.59
N GLN A 12 0.99 -13.18 3.48
CA GLN A 12 0.08 -13.00 4.61
C GLN A 12 0.25 -14.07 5.71
N PRO A 13 0.42 -15.36 5.42
CA PRO A 13 0.69 -16.37 6.45
C PRO A 13 1.98 -16.06 7.22
N THR A 14 3.07 -15.78 6.52
CA THR A 14 4.36 -15.42 7.13
C THR A 14 4.26 -14.13 7.96
N MET A 15 3.55 -13.11 7.48
CA MET A 15 3.34 -11.87 8.24
C MET A 15 2.55 -12.13 9.52
N LYS A 16 1.51 -12.96 9.47
CA LYS A 16 0.73 -13.37 10.63
C LYS A 16 1.59 -14.10 11.67
N ASP A 17 2.36 -15.07 11.24
CA ASP A 17 3.27 -15.82 12.14
C ASP A 17 4.32 -14.90 12.80
N ARG A 18 4.88 -13.94 12.05
CA ARG A 18 5.82 -12.95 12.58
C ARG A 18 5.16 -12.01 13.60
N VAL A 19 3.89 -11.66 13.39
CA VAL A 19 3.11 -10.84 14.33
C VAL A 19 2.79 -11.60 15.61
N GLU A 20 2.43 -12.88 15.52
CA GLU A 20 2.10 -13.75 16.65
C GLU A 20 3.34 -14.12 17.48
N SER A 21 4.49 -14.30 16.83
CA SER A 21 5.77 -14.62 17.50
C SER A 21 6.56 -13.39 17.95
N ASP A 22 6.01 -12.18 17.85
CA ASP A 22 6.72 -10.92 18.15
C ASP A 22 7.99 -10.68 17.31
N ALA A 23 8.11 -11.34 16.15
CA ALA A 23 9.26 -11.22 15.25
C ALA A 23 9.27 -9.96 14.37
N VAL A 24 8.28 -9.06 14.55
CA VAL A 24 8.22 -7.74 13.91
C VAL A 24 8.07 -6.64 14.97
N PRO A 25 8.50 -5.40 14.70
CA PRO A 25 8.39 -4.30 15.65
C PRO A 25 6.95 -4.06 16.14
N ALA A 26 6.81 -3.53 17.35
CA ALA A 26 5.50 -3.27 17.95
C ALA A 26 4.60 -2.39 17.08
N TRP A 27 5.17 -1.41 16.38
CA TRP A 27 4.42 -0.55 15.46
C TRP A 27 3.87 -1.33 14.26
N ALA A 28 4.66 -2.25 13.68
CA ALA A 28 4.23 -3.09 12.54
C ALA A 28 3.10 -4.05 12.97
N ARG A 29 3.21 -4.66 14.18
CA ARG A 29 2.14 -5.48 14.76
C ARG A 29 0.84 -4.70 14.96
N ALA A 30 0.95 -3.46 15.47
CA ALA A 30 -0.20 -2.59 15.66
C ALA A 30 -0.87 -2.25 14.32
N HIS A 31 -0.08 -1.99 13.28
CA HIS A 31 -0.58 -1.72 11.94
C HIS A 31 -1.30 -2.93 11.34
N PHE A 32 -0.66 -4.10 11.40
CA PHE A 32 -1.24 -5.34 10.87
C PHE A 32 -2.59 -5.65 11.54
N ARG A 33 -2.66 -5.63 12.87
CA ARG A 33 -3.91 -5.87 13.60
C ARG A 33 -4.98 -4.85 13.24
N SER A 34 -4.64 -3.57 13.29
CA SER A 34 -5.59 -2.49 12.96
C SER A 34 -6.08 -2.55 11.51
N PHE A 35 -5.22 -2.93 10.57
CA PHE A 35 -5.57 -3.10 9.16
C PHE A 35 -6.50 -4.30 8.97
N THR A 36 -6.15 -5.45 9.51
CA THR A 36 -6.94 -6.69 9.42
C THR A 36 -8.31 -6.51 10.09
N ASP A 37 -8.35 -6.00 11.33
CA ASP A 37 -9.59 -5.72 12.05
C ASP A 37 -10.48 -4.72 11.30
N GLY A 38 -9.85 -3.73 10.65
CA GLY A 38 -10.55 -2.72 9.86
C GLY A 38 -11.19 -3.26 8.59
N LEU A 39 -10.62 -4.32 8.00
CA LEU A 39 -11.16 -4.96 6.79
C LEU A 39 -12.16 -6.08 7.10
N THR A 40 -11.94 -6.83 8.19
CA THR A 40 -12.78 -7.98 8.57
C THR A 40 -13.84 -7.64 9.59
N GLY A 41 -13.70 -6.52 10.31
CA GLY A 41 -14.63 -6.07 11.33
C GLY A 41 -15.88 -5.40 10.74
N GLU A 42 -17.01 -5.62 11.38
CA GLU A 42 -18.23 -4.88 11.10
C GLU A 42 -18.19 -3.51 11.80
N ARG A 43 -18.36 -2.43 11.03
CA ARG A 43 -18.57 -1.09 11.59
C ARG A 43 -20.06 -0.81 11.67
N ASN A 44 -20.58 -0.74 12.89
CA ASN A 44 -22.02 -0.50 13.13
C ASN A 44 -22.94 -1.44 12.35
N GLY A 45 -22.55 -2.73 12.23
CA GLY A 45 -23.30 -3.71 11.46
C GLY A 45 -23.18 -3.61 9.93
N THR A 46 -22.28 -2.74 9.45
CA THR A 46 -22.02 -2.58 8.01
C THR A 46 -20.63 -3.13 7.67
N PRO A 47 -20.49 -4.05 6.72
CA PRO A 47 -19.20 -4.53 6.24
C PRO A 47 -18.35 -3.37 5.70
N PHE A 48 -17.02 -3.53 5.74
CA PHE A 48 -16.12 -2.57 5.11
C PHE A 48 -16.44 -2.46 3.61
N PRO A 49 -16.56 -1.24 3.04
CA PRO A 49 -17.07 -1.05 1.67
C PRO A 49 -16.16 -1.58 0.56
N CYS A 50 -14.90 -1.94 0.87
CA CYS A 50 -13.98 -2.52 -0.11
C CYS A 50 -14.11 -4.06 -0.12
N PHE A 51 -14.99 -4.58 -0.96
CA PHE A 51 -15.19 -6.01 -1.15
C PHE A 51 -13.89 -6.75 -1.49
N PHE A 52 -13.11 -6.23 -2.43
CA PHE A 52 -11.84 -6.85 -2.85
C PHE A 52 -10.82 -6.95 -1.71
N GLY A 53 -10.64 -5.88 -0.92
CA GLY A 53 -9.72 -5.91 0.22
C GLY A 53 -10.14 -6.91 1.30
N THR A 54 -11.45 -7.02 1.54
CA THR A 54 -12.01 -7.99 2.50
C THR A 54 -11.82 -9.43 2.03
N GLU A 55 -12.06 -9.71 0.76
CA GLU A 55 -11.86 -11.03 0.15
C GLU A 55 -10.38 -11.42 0.16
N SER A 56 -9.48 -10.53 -0.27
CA SER A 56 -8.05 -10.81 -0.28
C SER A 56 -7.48 -11.11 1.11
N VAL A 57 -7.96 -10.40 2.16
CA VAL A 57 -7.57 -10.73 3.55
C VAL A 57 -8.06 -12.11 3.95
N LYS A 58 -9.32 -12.46 3.64
CA LYS A 58 -9.91 -13.77 3.99
C LYS A 58 -9.21 -14.93 3.28
N ASN A 59 -8.81 -14.71 2.03
CA ASN A 59 -8.16 -15.72 1.21
C ASN A 59 -6.65 -15.83 1.45
N GLY A 60 -6.05 -14.92 2.24
CA GLY A 60 -4.61 -14.92 2.47
C GLY A 60 -3.77 -14.42 1.27
N GLU A 61 -4.36 -13.59 0.40
CA GLU A 61 -3.78 -13.16 -0.87
C GLU A 61 -2.99 -11.85 -0.78
N LEU A 62 -2.96 -11.20 0.39
CA LEU A 62 -2.23 -9.96 0.57
C LEU A 62 -0.73 -10.19 0.77
N LEU A 63 0.05 -9.31 0.19
CA LEU A 63 1.49 -9.20 0.40
C LEU A 63 1.79 -7.97 1.26
N TYR A 64 2.82 -8.03 2.06
CA TYR A 64 3.16 -6.99 3.03
C TYR A 64 4.63 -6.59 2.94
N THR A 65 4.90 -5.36 3.31
CA THR A 65 6.24 -4.87 3.63
C THR A 65 6.18 -3.85 4.77
N CYS A 66 7.28 -3.68 5.51
CA CYS A 66 7.37 -2.76 6.63
C CYS A 66 8.45 -1.73 6.38
N VAL A 67 8.09 -0.47 6.21
CA VAL A 67 8.99 0.64 5.87
C VAL A 67 9.33 1.44 7.13
N PRO A 68 10.60 1.46 7.58
CA PRO A 68 10.99 2.04 8.87
C PRO A 68 10.98 3.58 8.89
N SER A 69 10.84 4.23 7.74
CA SER A 69 10.79 5.69 7.63
C SER A 69 10.07 6.12 6.36
N MET A 70 9.27 7.18 6.45
CA MET A 70 8.59 7.82 5.31
C MET A 70 9.48 8.84 4.57
N SER A 71 10.65 9.20 5.12
CA SER A 71 11.54 10.24 4.58
C SER A 71 12.98 9.78 4.38
N ASP A 72 13.37 8.61 4.89
CA ASP A 72 14.72 8.07 4.69
C ASP A 72 14.87 7.52 3.27
N ARG A 73 15.84 8.04 2.52
CA ARG A 73 16.06 7.67 1.12
C ARG A 73 16.40 6.19 0.92
N ALA A 74 17.13 5.59 1.86
CA ALA A 74 17.49 4.17 1.77
C ALA A 74 16.25 3.30 2.02
N ALA A 75 15.38 3.69 2.95
CA ALA A 75 14.12 3.01 3.18
C ALA A 75 13.17 3.11 1.98
N LEU A 76 13.10 4.27 1.32
CA LEU A 76 12.29 4.46 0.12
C LEU A 76 12.86 3.73 -1.10
N ALA A 77 14.19 3.69 -1.25
CA ALA A 77 14.83 2.90 -2.30
C ALA A 77 14.53 1.40 -2.14
N ARG A 78 14.59 0.89 -0.90
CA ARG A 78 14.23 -0.49 -0.60
C ARG A 78 12.74 -0.77 -0.86
N LEU A 79 11.85 0.20 -0.62
CA LEU A 79 10.44 0.08 -1.00
C LEU A 79 10.30 -0.07 -2.52
N GLY A 80 11.05 0.70 -3.32
CA GLY A 80 11.08 0.56 -4.78
C GLY A 80 11.52 -0.85 -5.21
N GLU A 81 12.60 -1.40 -4.62
CA GLU A 81 13.03 -2.78 -4.90
C GLU A 81 11.94 -3.80 -4.54
N THR A 82 11.23 -3.61 -3.41
CA THR A 82 10.12 -4.48 -3.00
C THR A 82 8.92 -4.37 -3.93
N LEU A 83 8.65 -3.18 -4.48
CA LEU A 83 7.60 -2.98 -5.49
C LEU A 83 7.95 -3.71 -6.79
N LEU A 84 9.20 -3.68 -7.25
CA LEU A 84 9.64 -4.47 -8.42
C LEU A 84 9.49 -5.97 -8.17
N GLU A 85 9.94 -6.46 -7.01
CA GLU A 85 9.74 -7.86 -6.62
C GLU A 85 8.25 -8.25 -6.60
N TYR A 86 7.39 -7.34 -6.10
CA TYR A 86 5.95 -7.53 -6.11
C TYR A 86 5.40 -7.64 -7.53
N LEU A 87 5.81 -6.78 -8.46
CA LEU A 87 5.38 -6.82 -9.86
C LEU A 87 5.80 -8.11 -10.55
N ASP A 88 7.02 -8.58 -10.30
CA ASP A 88 7.53 -9.84 -10.87
C ASP A 88 6.76 -11.07 -10.38
N THR A 89 6.19 -11.01 -9.19
CA THR A 89 5.61 -12.17 -8.51
C THR A 89 4.08 -12.11 -8.35
N PHE A 90 3.44 -10.97 -8.59
CA PHE A 90 2.02 -10.79 -8.29
C PHE A 90 1.12 -11.75 -9.11
N GLU A 91 1.47 -12.05 -10.36
CA GLU A 91 0.73 -12.98 -11.21
C GLU A 91 0.75 -14.42 -10.67
N ALA A 92 1.81 -14.78 -9.94
CA ALA A 92 1.95 -16.10 -9.32
C ALA A 92 1.16 -16.22 -8.00
N HIS A 93 0.77 -15.10 -7.37
CA HIS A 93 0.12 -15.11 -6.05
C HIS A 93 -1.41 -15.12 -6.13
N ALA A 94 -2.00 -14.26 -6.93
CA ALA A 94 -3.45 -14.24 -7.23
C ALA A 94 -3.78 -13.16 -8.25
N ASP A 95 -4.86 -13.29 -8.99
CA ASP A 95 -5.37 -12.29 -9.94
C ASP A 95 -5.69 -10.92 -9.29
N ARG A 96 -5.71 -10.83 -7.95
CA ARG A 96 -6.09 -9.67 -7.16
C ARG A 96 -5.12 -9.39 -5.99
N ALA A 97 -3.90 -9.88 -6.08
CA ALA A 97 -2.89 -9.63 -5.05
C ALA A 97 -2.67 -8.11 -4.90
N SER A 98 -2.59 -7.66 -3.66
CA SER A 98 -2.27 -6.27 -3.32
C SER A 98 -1.09 -6.25 -2.38
N LEU A 99 -0.19 -5.28 -2.56
CA LEU A 99 0.89 -5.02 -1.61
C LEU A 99 0.45 -3.96 -0.58
N VAL A 100 0.61 -4.29 0.68
CA VAL A 100 0.34 -3.39 1.83
C VAL A 100 1.67 -2.97 2.45
N ALA A 101 2.02 -1.69 2.31
CA ALA A 101 3.20 -1.12 2.96
C ALA A 101 2.81 -0.46 4.29
N PHE A 102 3.34 -0.99 5.40
CA PHE A 102 3.22 -0.37 6.70
C PHE A 102 4.41 0.55 6.95
N PHE A 103 4.14 1.82 7.17
CA PHE A 103 5.17 2.80 7.50
C PHE A 103 5.25 2.99 9.00
N LYS A 104 6.49 3.05 9.53
CA LYS A 104 6.69 3.41 10.94
C LYS A 104 6.10 4.80 11.19
N PRO A 105 5.26 4.95 12.23
CA PRO A 105 4.71 6.25 12.59
C PRO A 105 5.81 7.28 12.87
N PRO A 106 5.61 8.55 12.51
CA PRO A 106 6.51 9.62 12.88
C PRO A 106 6.52 9.80 14.42
N ALA A 107 7.61 10.39 14.95
CA ALA A 107 7.73 10.66 16.37
C ALA A 107 6.70 11.70 16.84
N GLU A 108 6.45 12.71 16.02
CA GLU A 108 5.45 13.75 16.25
C GLU A 108 4.21 13.50 15.39
N PRO A 109 3.01 13.77 15.91
CA PRO A 109 1.79 13.66 15.13
C PRO A 109 1.81 14.59 13.92
N MET A 110 1.43 14.06 12.76
CA MET A 110 1.28 14.83 11.52
C MET A 110 -0.18 15.20 11.30
N THR A 111 -0.40 16.35 10.66
CA THR A 111 -1.69 16.78 10.14
C THR A 111 -2.08 15.99 8.87
N GLU A 112 -3.33 16.08 8.47
CA GLU A 112 -3.81 15.50 7.20
C GLU A 112 -3.02 16.00 5.99
N HIS A 113 -2.75 17.30 5.96
CA HIS A 113 -1.98 17.93 4.90
C HIS A 113 -0.55 17.37 4.82
N GLU A 114 0.14 17.24 5.94
CA GLU A 114 1.49 16.67 6.00
C GLU A 114 1.53 15.20 5.57
N TYR A 115 0.50 14.40 5.89
CA TYR A 115 0.40 13.03 5.36
C TYR A 115 0.19 13.02 3.85
N HIS A 116 -0.61 13.93 3.32
CA HIS A 116 -0.83 14.06 1.88
C HIS A 116 0.45 14.47 1.15
N GLU A 117 1.15 15.48 1.65
CA GLU A 117 2.46 15.89 1.10
C GLU A 117 3.49 14.76 1.18
N THR A 118 3.51 14.01 2.29
CA THR A 118 4.41 12.87 2.46
C THR A 118 4.11 11.76 1.45
N LEU A 119 2.84 11.46 1.18
CA LEU A 119 2.46 10.49 0.15
C LEU A 119 3.00 10.92 -1.22
N TRP A 120 2.74 12.17 -1.61
CA TRP A 120 3.25 12.71 -2.88
C TRP A 120 4.77 12.70 -2.96
N HIS A 121 5.46 12.98 -1.85
CA HIS A 121 6.91 12.88 -1.78
C HIS A 121 7.41 11.45 -2.00
N ILE A 122 6.75 10.45 -1.42
CA ILE A 122 7.08 9.03 -1.63
C ILE A 122 6.85 8.64 -3.09
N LEU A 123 5.70 9.01 -3.68
CA LEU A 123 5.40 8.72 -5.09
C LEU A 123 6.42 9.39 -6.02
N GLN A 124 6.75 10.65 -5.77
CA GLN A 124 7.76 11.38 -6.53
C GLN A 124 9.15 10.75 -6.40
N PHE A 125 9.53 10.30 -5.20
CA PHE A 125 10.79 9.59 -5.00
C PHE A 125 10.84 8.31 -5.82
N LEU A 126 9.79 7.50 -5.77
CA LEU A 126 9.68 6.26 -6.54
C LEU A 126 9.73 6.54 -8.04
N HIS A 127 8.96 7.50 -8.54
CA HIS A 127 8.98 7.88 -9.94
C HIS A 127 10.37 8.30 -10.46
N ILE A 128 11.12 9.11 -9.69
CA ILE A 128 12.47 9.55 -10.08
C ILE A 128 13.48 8.39 -10.12
N HIS A 129 13.25 7.35 -9.31
CA HIS A 129 14.13 6.19 -9.18
C HIS A 129 13.56 4.94 -9.86
N ASP A 130 12.50 5.09 -10.66
CA ASP A 130 11.93 4.01 -11.46
C ASP A 130 12.94 3.55 -12.53
N PRO A 131 13.27 2.25 -12.61
CA PRO A 131 14.13 1.74 -13.67
C PRO A 131 13.46 1.70 -15.05
N GLU A 132 12.12 1.73 -15.09
CA GLU A 132 11.34 1.67 -16.32
C GLU A 132 10.78 3.04 -16.72
N PRO A 133 10.63 3.33 -18.02
CA PRO A 133 10.03 4.57 -18.47
C PRO A 133 8.55 4.62 -18.13
N TRP A 134 8.02 5.84 -17.92
CA TRP A 134 6.59 6.06 -17.76
C TRP A 134 5.81 5.54 -18.97
N PRO A 135 4.71 4.77 -18.78
CA PRO A 135 3.90 4.25 -19.87
C PRO A 135 3.38 5.35 -20.80
N THR A 136 3.50 5.16 -22.10
CA THR A 136 3.16 6.20 -23.10
C THR A 136 1.67 6.46 -23.26
N ASP A 137 0.82 5.56 -22.80
CA ASP A 137 -0.63 5.64 -22.82
C ASP A 137 -1.23 6.27 -21.53
N ILE A 138 -0.40 6.54 -20.53
CA ILE A 138 -0.80 7.19 -19.29
C ILE A 138 -0.32 8.64 -19.28
N PRO A 139 -1.24 9.61 -19.07
CA PRO A 139 -0.87 11.02 -18.94
C PRO A 139 0.13 11.22 -17.78
N THR A 140 1.09 12.14 -17.98
CA THR A 140 2.05 12.50 -16.92
C THR A 140 1.53 13.59 -16.00
N ASP A 141 0.45 14.28 -16.37
CA ASP A 141 -0.19 15.33 -15.59
C ASP A 141 -1.15 14.71 -14.55
N PRO A 142 -0.90 14.85 -13.23
CA PRO A 142 -1.78 14.33 -12.19
C PRO A 142 -3.21 14.91 -12.20
N ASP A 143 -3.43 16.04 -12.86
CA ASP A 143 -4.76 16.66 -13.03
C ASP A 143 -5.56 16.06 -14.20
N ASP A 144 -4.94 15.24 -15.07
CA ASP A 144 -5.66 14.48 -16.10
C ASP A 144 -6.48 13.36 -15.45
N THR A 145 -7.74 13.25 -15.83
CA THR A 145 -8.67 12.23 -15.28
C THR A 145 -8.28 10.79 -15.60
N ARG A 146 -7.35 10.57 -16.52
CA ARG A 146 -6.80 9.27 -16.90
C ARG A 146 -5.44 9.00 -16.27
N TRP A 147 -4.97 9.94 -15.43
CA TRP A 147 -3.70 9.77 -14.75
C TRP A 147 -3.76 8.59 -13.78
N GLU A 148 -2.76 7.74 -13.83
CA GLU A 148 -2.53 6.65 -12.89
C GLU A 148 -1.06 6.69 -12.49
N PHE A 149 -0.76 6.53 -11.21
CA PHE A 149 0.63 6.38 -10.78
C PHE A 149 1.20 5.12 -11.41
N SER A 150 2.38 5.22 -12.00
CA SER A 150 3.04 4.07 -12.63
C SER A 150 4.43 3.85 -12.02
N PHE A 151 4.82 2.60 -11.87
CA PHE A 151 6.13 2.19 -11.38
C PHE A 151 6.48 0.81 -11.94
N GLY A 152 7.76 0.62 -12.39
CA GLY A 152 8.18 -0.59 -13.05
C GLY A 152 7.44 -0.84 -14.38
N GLY A 153 7.01 0.23 -15.07
CA GLY A 153 6.24 0.14 -16.31
C GLY A 153 4.76 -0.21 -16.13
N GLU A 154 4.29 -0.45 -14.90
CA GLU A 154 2.92 -0.88 -14.62
C GLU A 154 2.10 0.21 -13.89
N PRO A 155 0.84 0.46 -14.32
CA PRO A 155 -0.05 1.36 -13.61
C PRO A 155 -0.49 0.76 -12.28
N MET A 156 -0.49 1.60 -11.25
CA MET A 156 -0.85 1.23 -9.88
C MET A 156 -1.86 2.20 -9.29
N PHE A 157 -2.68 1.72 -8.38
CA PHE A 157 -3.61 2.54 -7.61
C PHE A 157 -3.22 2.58 -6.12
N PRO A 158 -2.32 3.50 -5.71
CA PRO A 158 -1.94 3.64 -4.31
C PRO A 158 -3.08 4.25 -3.49
N THR A 159 -3.48 3.58 -2.42
CA THR A 159 -4.45 4.10 -1.43
C THR A 159 -3.78 4.26 -0.08
N CYS A 160 -3.97 5.40 0.57
CA CYS A 160 -3.38 5.70 1.87
C CYS A 160 -4.43 5.66 2.99
N ARG A 161 -4.09 5.04 4.12
CA ARG A 161 -4.83 5.17 5.39
C ARG A 161 -3.96 5.91 6.39
N ALA A 162 -4.35 7.12 6.73
CA ALA A 162 -3.73 7.90 7.79
C ALA A 162 -4.58 7.88 9.09
N PRO A 163 -4.02 8.23 10.25
CA PRO A 163 -4.69 8.11 11.56
C PRO A 163 -6.03 8.86 11.69
N PHE A 164 -6.22 9.94 10.92
CA PHE A 164 -7.43 10.77 10.95
C PHE A 164 -8.56 10.25 10.03
N THR A 165 -8.25 9.38 9.04
CA THR A 165 -9.29 8.84 8.13
C THR A 165 -10.22 7.85 8.81
N THR A 166 -9.82 7.33 9.95
CA THR A 166 -10.65 6.56 10.87
C THR A 166 -9.84 6.35 12.13
N ARG A 167 -10.35 6.58 13.31
CA ARG A 167 -9.80 6.35 14.67
C ARG A 167 -8.63 5.33 14.86
N THR A 168 -7.78 5.13 13.86
CA THR A 168 -6.69 4.16 13.80
C THR A 168 -5.34 4.88 13.67
N ARG A 169 -4.45 4.61 14.60
CA ARG A 169 -3.12 5.19 14.73
C ARG A 169 -2.08 4.66 13.71
N ALA A 170 -2.41 4.53 12.42
CA ALA A 170 -1.47 3.88 11.52
C ALA A 170 -1.45 4.46 10.09
N GLY A 171 -0.28 4.84 9.61
CA GLY A 171 -0.03 5.11 8.21
C GLY A 171 0.12 3.79 7.43
N THR A 172 -0.76 3.53 6.50
CA THR A 172 -0.72 2.35 5.62
C THR A 172 -0.96 2.79 4.20
N VAL A 173 -0.10 2.38 3.28
CA VAL A 173 -0.31 2.52 1.84
C VAL A 173 -0.57 1.14 1.26
N ARG A 174 -1.61 1.02 0.47
CA ARG A 174 -1.94 -0.16 -0.30
C ARG A 174 -1.71 0.13 -1.79
N TRP A 175 -1.09 -0.82 -2.49
CA TRP A 175 -0.77 -0.76 -3.91
C TRP A 175 -1.54 -1.87 -4.63
N ASP A 176 -2.35 -1.51 -5.62
CA ASP A 176 -3.12 -2.43 -6.45
C ASP A 176 -2.66 -2.33 -7.91
N SER A 177 -2.26 -3.42 -8.52
CA SER A 177 -1.70 -3.47 -9.86
C SER A 177 -2.72 -3.60 -11.00
N LYS A 178 -4.02 -3.72 -10.75
CA LYS A 178 -5.04 -3.94 -11.81
C LYS A 178 -6.40 -3.32 -11.51
N SER A 179 -6.49 -2.07 -11.12
CA SER A 179 -7.77 -1.39 -11.24
C SER A 179 -7.79 -0.51 -12.50
N ARG A 180 -7.96 -1.11 -13.68
CA ARG A 180 -8.53 -0.34 -14.79
C ARG A 180 -9.92 0.08 -14.34
N PHE A 181 -10.02 1.30 -13.92
CA PHE A 181 -11.31 1.96 -13.73
C PHE A 181 -11.94 2.10 -15.10
N SER A 182 -12.81 1.18 -15.46
CA SER A 182 -13.74 1.40 -16.58
C SER A 182 -14.80 2.36 -16.07
N PRO A 183 -14.89 3.58 -16.56
CA PRO A 183 -16.00 4.45 -16.23
C PRO A 183 -17.27 3.78 -16.74
N GLU A 184 -18.24 3.55 -15.87
CA GLU A 184 -19.58 3.15 -16.30
C GLU A 184 -20.13 4.17 -17.31
N PRO A 185 -20.71 3.72 -18.43
CA PRO A 185 -21.35 4.65 -19.35
C PRO A 185 -22.52 5.33 -18.63
N SER A 186 -22.45 6.64 -18.47
CA SER A 186 -23.54 7.45 -17.93
C SER A 186 -24.77 7.24 -18.83
N SER A 187 -25.75 6.49 -18.34
CA SER A 187 -27.08 6.43 -18.91
C SER A 187 -27.75 7.79 -18.71
N ARG A 188 -27.61 8.68 -19.70
CA ARG A 188 -28.53 9.80 -19.86
C ARG A 188 -29.78 9.31 -20.58
N THR A 189 -30.85 9.35 -19.89
CA THR A 189 -32.19 9.51 -20.49
C THR A 189 -32.85 10.68 -19.80
#